data_f73d5d436dbea3c4a51ca92d1b64f1a8
#
_entry.id   f73d5d436dbea3c4a51ca92d1b64f1a8
#
_cell.length_a   1.000
_cell.length_b   1.000
_cell.length_c   1.000
_cell.angle_alpha   90.00
_cell.angle_beta   90.00
_cell.angle_gamma   90.00
#
_symmetry.space_group_name_H-M   'P 1'
#
loop_
_entity.id
_entity.type
_entity.pdbx_description
1 polymer ?
#
loop_
_entity_poly.entity_id
_entity_poly.type
_entity_poly.pdbx_seq_one_letter_code
_entity_poly.pdbx_strand_id
1 'polypeptide(L)'
;MGKPEWSSGDGALRVETLRVERKVLTLILNENPRGRFVRIVEDVNGRRDMVMVPAAGLRELRDALDRLIEADEATPRPPSVLPPV
;
A
#
# COMPACT_ATOMS: atom_id res chain seq x y z
N MET A 1 13.94 0.84 20.80
CA MET A 1 12.82 0.63 19.96
C MET A 1 13.21 0.05 18.64
N GLY A 2 12.88 -1.19 18.43
CA GLY A 2 13.26 -1.85 17.21
C GLY A 2 12.33 -1.52 16.06
N LYS A 3 12.84 -1.65 14.86
CA LYS A 3 12.01 -1.54 13.68
C LYS A 3 11.34 -2.86 13.43
N PRO A 4 10.15 -2.87 12.83
CA PRO A 4 9.52 -4.14 12.47
C PRO A 4 10.42 -4.90 11.49
N GLU A 5 10.31 -6.22 11.51
CA GLU A 5 11.10 -7.05 10.62
C GLU A 5 10.94 -6.66 9.16
N TRP A 6 9.71 -6.38 8.75
CA TRP A 6 9.42 -6.08 7.36
C TRP A 6 9.99 -4.74 6.91
N SER A 7 10.33 -3.85 7.83
CA SER A 7 10.91 -2.57 7.45
C SER A 7 12.43 -2.61 7.39
N SER A 8 13.04 -3.60 7.99
CA SER A 8 14.45 -3.86 8.11
C SER A 8 15.35 -2.66 8.38
N GLY A 9 15.00 -1.51 8.01
CA GLY A 9 15.79 -0.32 8.26
C GLY A 9 16.83 -0.02 7.21
N ASP A 10 17.47 -1.02 6.67
CA ASP A 10 18.48 -0.80 5.65
C ASP A 10 17.82 -0.39 4.36
N GLY A 11 18.17 0.80 3.86
CA GLY A 11 17.64 1.26 2.61
C GLY A 11 16.24 1.82 2.66
N ALA A 12 15.60 1.87 3.82
CA ALA A 12 14.27 2.45 3.93
C ALA A 12 14.38 3.98 3.92
N LEU A 13 13.83 4.59 2.88
CA LEU A 13 13.87 6.04 2.71
C LEU A 13 12.63 6.72 3.27
N ARG A 14 11.50 6.05 3.19
CA ARG A 14 10.24 6.61 3.67
C ARG A 14 9.27 5.49 3.97
N VAL A 15 8.49 5.66 5.02
CA VAL A 15 7.44 4.71 5.39
C VAL A 15 6.15 5.47 5.57
N GLU A 16 5.09 5.00 4.94
CA GLU A 16 3.75 5.53 5.12
C GLU A 16 2.85 4.41 5.59
N THR A 17 2.00 4.70 6.54
CA THR A 17 1.08 3.71 7.06
C THR A 17 -0.34 4.21 6.93
N LEU A 18 -1.19 3.38 6.36
CA LEU A 18 -2.60 3.69 6.16
C LEU A 18 -3.43 2.65 6.89
N ARG A 19 -4.38 3.14 7.67
CA ARG A 19 -5.35 2.23 8.30
C ARG A 19 -6.67 2.41 7.58
N VAL A 20 -7.12 1.35 6.94
CA VAL A 20 -8.38 1.38 6.19
C VAL A 20 -9.24 0.25 6.72
N GLU A 21 -10.26 0.60 7.48
CA GLU A 21 -11.14 -0.36 8.13
C GLU A 21 -10.32 -1.32 8.99
N ARG A 22 -10.31 -2.60 8.70
CA ARG A 22 -9.55 -3.58 9.48
C ARG A 22 -8.15 -3.82 8.94
N LYS A 23 -7.82 -3.17 7.84
CA LYS A 23 -6.55 -3.40 7.18
C LYS A 23 -5.56 -2.31 7.51
N VAL A 24 -4.33 -2.71 7.66
CA VAL A 24 -3.23 -1.78 7.79
C VAL A 24 -2.33 -1.97 6.57
N LEU A 25 -2.15 -0.92 5.83
CA LEU A 25 -1.28 -0.93 4.66
C LEU A 25 -0.04 -0.12 4.99
N THR A 26 1.11 -0.74 4.86
CA THR A 26 2.37 -0.05 5.07
C THR A 26 3.12 0.00 3.75
N LEU A 27 3.49 1.21 3.36
CA LEU A 27 4.19 1.43 2.11
C LEU A 27 5.59 1.89 2.45
N ILE A 28 6.59 1.15 1.99
CA ILE A 28 7.97 1.41 2.36
C ILE A 28 8.78 1.64 1.09
N LEU A 29 9.31 2.85 0.95
CA LEU A 29 10.23 3.14 -0.14
C LEU A 29 11.62 2.70 0.26
N ASN A 30 12.15 1.74 -0.47
CA ASN A 30 13.48 1.17 -0.20
C ASN A 30 14.43 1.46 -1.35
N GLU A 31 15.70 1.40 -1.00
CA GLU A 31 16.77 1.53 -1.98
C GLU A 31 17.80 0.44 -1.74
N ASN A 32 18.27 -0.17 -2.81
CA ASN A 32 19.37 -1.12 -2.75
C ASN A 32 20.28 -0.85 -3.96
N PRO A 33 21.39 -1.57 -4.09
CA PRO A 33 22.31 -1.33 -5.22
C PRO A 33 21.67 -1.47 -6.59
N ARG A 34 20.53 -2.15 -6.70
CA ARG A 34 19.86 -2.33 -7.98
C ARG A 34 18.87 -1.20 -8.27
N GLY A 35 18.52 -0.38 -7.29
CA GLY A 35 17.60 0.70 -7.48
C GLY A 35 16.60 0.85 -6.37
N ARG A 36 15.51 1.54 -6.66
CA ARG A 36 14.47 1.83 -5.67
C ARG A 36 13.20 1.06 -5.97
N PHE A 37 12.51 0.68 -4.91
CA PHE A 37 11.26 -0.04 -5.02
C PHE A 37 10.42 0.25 -3.79
N VAL A 38 9.13 -0.03 -3.90
CA VAL A 38 8.20 0.12 -2.80
C VAL A 38 7.68 -1.25 -2.41
N ARG A 39 7.71 -1.53 -1.13
CA ARG A 39 6.99 -2.68 -0.58
C ARG A 39 5.65 -2.19 -0.07
N ILE A 40 4.60 -2.88 -0.47
CA ILE A 40 3.27 -2.61 0.06
C ILE A 40 2.89 -3.83 0.89
N VAL A 41 2.77 -3.63 2.18
CA VAL A 41 2.48 -4.72 3.11
C VAL A 41 1.06 -4.56 3.61
N GLU A 42 0.26 -5.59 3.43
CA GLU A 42 -1.09 -5.61 3.95
C GLU A 42 -1.13 -6.51 5.18
N ASP A 43 -1.67 -5.99 6.27
CA ASP A 43 -1.82 -6.75 7.50
C ASP A 43 -3.30 -6.76 7.88
N VAL A 44 -3.87 -7.97 7.95
CA VAL A 44 -5.25 -8.16 8.35
C VAL A 44 -5.26 -9.27 9.40
N ASN A 45 -5.57 -8.90 10.63
CA ASN A 45 -5.66 -9.88 11.73
C ASN A 45 -4.42 -10.75 11.86
N GLY A 46 -3.25 -10.14 11.69
CA GLY A 46 -2.00 -10.86 11.82
C GLY A 46 -1.52 -11.57 10.58
N ARG A 47 -2.33 -11.61 9.54
CA ARG A 47 -1.91 -12.17 8.27
C ARG A 47 -1.32 -11.06 7.42
N ARG A 48 -0.17 -11.33 6.85
CA ARG A 48 0.55 -10.34 6.05
C ARG A 48 0.75 -10.83 4.63
N ASP A 49 0.50 -9.94 3.71
CA ASP A 49 0.81 -10.14 2.30
C ASP A 49 1.64 -8.96 1.84
N MET A 50 2.48 -9.17 0.86
CA MET A 50 3.37 -8.13 0.39
C MET A 50 3.44 -8.14 -1.12
N VAL A 51 3.48 -6.93 -1.67
CA VAL A 51 3.69 -6.71 -3.09
C VAL A 51 4.84 -5.74 -3.24
N MET A 52 5.69 -5.97 -4.24
CA MET A 52 6.79 -5.05 -4.51
C MET A 52 6.55 -4.36 -5.84
N VAL A 53 6.73 -3.05 -5.84
CA VAL A 53 6.53 -2.22 -7.03
C VAL A 53 7.81 -1.44 -7.30
N PRO A 54 8.40 -1.57 -8.49
CA PRO A 54 9.55 -0.74 -8.83
C PRO A 54 9.19 0.74 -8.73
N ALA A 55 10.09 1.54 -8.20
CA ALA A 55 9.82 2.96 -8.03
C ALA A 55 9.51 3.66 -9.34
N ALA A 56 10.04 3.14 -10.44
CA ALA A 56 9.77 3.71 -11.76
C ALA A 56 8.29 3.64 -12.14
N GLY A 57 7.53 2.75 -11.52
CA GLY A 57 6.11 2.60 -11.79
C GLY A 57 5.19 3.35 -10.84
N LEU A 58 5.75 4.09 -9.88
CA LEU A 58 4.91 4.74 -8.87
C LEU A 58 3.97 5.80 -9.43
N ARG A 59 4.43 6.56 -10.42
CA ARG A 59 3.56 7.58 -11.01
C ARG A 59 2.39 6.94 -11.75
N GLU A 60 2.65 5.86 -12.45
CA GLU A 60 1.59 5.13 -13.13
C GLU A 60 0.62 4.51 -12.13
N LEU A 61 1.14 3.99 -11.03
CA LEU A 61 0.28 3.44 -9.98
C LEU A 61 -0.61 4.53 -9.39
N ARG A 62 -0.03 5.69 -9.12
CA ARG A 62 -0.80 6.82 -8.63
C ARG A 62 -1.91 7.20 -9.60
N ASP A 63 -1.57 7.30 -10.88
CA ASP A 63 -2.55 7.70 -11.89
C ASP A 63 -3.65 6.66 -12.02
N ALA A 64 -3.31 5.39 -11.92
CA ALA A 64 -4.29 4.33 -11.94
C ALA A 64 -5.23 4.41 -10.75
N LEU A 65 -4.68 4.70 -9.57
CA LEU A 65 -5.49 4.88 -8.37
C LEU A 65 -6.45 6.05 -8.53
N ASP A 66 -5.98 7.15 -9.13
CA ASP A 66 -6.86 8.29 -9.38
C ASP A 66 -8.02 7.90 -10.28
N ARG A 67 -7.76 7.11 -11.31
CA ARG A 67 -8.83 6.65 -12.19
C ARG A 67 -9.81 5.73 -11.49
N LEU A 68 -9.32 4.92 -10.56
CA LEU A 68 -10.19 4.05 -9.77
C LEU A 68 -11.07 4.88 -8.83
N ILE A 69 -10.51 5.92 -8.25
CA ILE A 69 -11.27 6.82 -7.40
C ILE A 69 -12.39 7.48 -8.20
N GLU A 70 -12.06 7.96 -9.40
CA GLU A 70 -13.06 8.58 -10.26
C GLU A 70 -14.18 7.62 -10.62
N ALA A 71 -13.81 6.38 -10.94
CA ALA A 71 -14.81 5.37 -11.28
C ALA A 71 -15.70 5.04 -10.08
N ASP A 72 -15.09 4.95 -8.91
CA ASP A 72 -15.83 4.68 -7.69
C ASP A 72 -16.84 5.79 -7.40
N GLU A 73 -16.40 7.04 -7.54
CA GLU A 73 -17.26 8.18 -7.26
C GLU A 73 -18.36 8.36 -8.30
N ALA A 74 -18.09 7.97 -9.54
CA ALA A 74 -19.08 8.08 -10.60
C ALA A 74 -20.09 6.95 -10.62
N THR A 75 -19.83 5.86 -9.90
CA THR A 75 -20.71 4.71 -9.88
C THR A 75 -21.62 4.78 -8.65
N PRO A 76 -22.93 4.80 -8.84
CA PRO A 76 -23.83 4.82 -7.69
C PRO A 76 -23.63 3.59 -6.82
N ARG A 77 -23.60 3.81 -5.53
CA ARG A 77 -23.49 2.68 -4.60
C ARG A 77 -24.87 2.13 -4.32
N PRO A 78 -25.06 0.82 -4.43
CA PRO A 78 -26.33 0.25 -4.03
C PRO A 78 -26.50 0.36 -2.52
N PRO A 79 -27.72 0.41 -2.02
CA PRO A 79 -27.93 0.34 -0.57
C PRO A 79 -27.36 -0.98 -0.09
N SER A 80 -26.26 -0.90 0.60
CA SER A 80 -25.57 -2.11 0.99
C SER A 80 -25.77 -2.38 2.46
N VAL A 81 -26.13 -3.61 2.76
CA VAL A 81 -26.20 -4.07 4.14
C VAL A 81 -25.01 -4.91 4.48
N LEU A 82 -24.14 -5.14 3.51
CA LEU A 82 -22.95 -5.95 3.75
C LEU A 82 -21.77 -5.02 3.95
N PRO A 83 -20.92 -5.30 4.94
CA PRO A 83 -19.74 -4.48 5.12
C PRO A 83 -18.77 -4.70 3.96
N PRO A 84 -17.98 -3.69 3.64
CA PRO A 84 -16.95 -3.86 2.63
C PRO A 84 -15.94 -4.88 3.10
N VAL A 85 -15.30 -5.52 2.19
CA VAL A 85 -14.34 -6.58 2.47
C VAL A 85 -13.08 -6.03 3.12
#